data_8797c58e355caa776506032f3084a643
#
_entry.id   8797c58e355caa776506032f3084a643
#
_cell.length_a   1.000
_cell.length_b   1.000
_cell.length_c   1.000
_cell.angle_alpha   90.00
_cell.angle_beta   90.00
_cell.angle_gamma   90.00
#
_symmetry.space_group_name_H-M   'P 1'
#
loop_
_entity.id
_entity.type
_entity.pdbx_description
1 polymer ?
#
loop_
_entity_poly.entity_id
_entity_poly.type
_entity_poly.pdbx_seq_one_letter_code
_entity_poly.pdbx_strand_id
1 'polypeptide(L)'
;MDARLFVRAQEAAGEFKFTYKAARFEEAWLLDSLNEIAGQQLISDVLRKVKAGKEASVYLCRSGASIDARLLAAKVYRPRTLRNLKNDAIYRTGRTDLSEDGAALYREADVNAIIKRTKYGEELRHTSWIAYEFTTLEKLYAAGADVPKPYAMLKNSILMEYIGDDGMPAPVLNSVTLERDEARQLFDRVILNLNLLLQNERIHGDLSAYNILYWDGDITLIDFPQVVSPE
;
A
#
# COMPACT_ATOMS: atom_id res chain seq x y z
N MET A 1 6.68 -16.01 25.52
CA MET A 1 7.46 -14.82 25.13
C MET A 1 7.02 -13.68 26.03
N ASP A 2 7.94 -13.11 26.81
CA ASP A 2 7.63 -12.30 28.00
C ASP A 2 7.17 -10.89 27.60
N ALA A 3 5.93 -10.52 27.93
CA ALA A 3 5.34 -9.20 27.66
C ALA A 3 6.18 -8.01 28.19
N ARG A 4 7.02 -8.28 29.21
CA ARG A 4 7.94 -7.29 29.79
C ARG A 4 9.14 -6.97 28.89
N LEU A 5 9.53 -7.89 28.00
CA LEU A 5 10.57 -7.65 26.98
C LEU A 5 10.03 -6.77 25.86
N PHE A 6 8.75 -6.91 25.50
CA PHE A 6 8.07 -6.09 24.48
C PHE A 6 7.92 -4.63 24.93
N VAL A 7 7.51 -4.41 26.19
CA VAL A 7 7.36 -3.04 26.76
C VAL A 7 8.73 -2.36 26.86
N ARG A 8 9.80 -3.06 27.27
CA ARG A 8 11.16 -2.51 27.34
C ARG A 8 11.75 -2.18 25.95
N ALA A 9 11.37 -2.90 24.89
CA ALA A 9 11.80 -2.60 23.54
C ALA A 9 11.09 -1.34 22.99
N GLN A 10 9.84 -1.08 23.39
CA GLN A 10 9.12 0.15 23.04
C GLN A 10 9.64 1.39 23.80
N GLU A 11 10.07 1.24 25.04
CA GLU A 11 10.65 2.34 25.83
C GLU A 11 12.10 2.69 25.42
N ALA A 12 12.81 1.76 24.75
CA ALA A 12 14.18 1.97 24.25
C ALA A 12 14.22 2.48 22.79
N ALA A 13 13.13 2.41 22.05
CA ALA A 13 13.04 3.01 20.72
C ALA A 13 12.82 4.52 20.89
N GLY A 14 13.90 5.30 20.79
CA GLY A 14 13.81 6.76 20.73
C GLY A 14 12.80 7.17 19.66
N GLU A 15 12.18 8.34 19.89
CA GLU A 15 11.19 8.92 18.97
C GLU A 15 11.72 8.87 17.53
N PHE A 16 11.00 8.23 16.60
CA PHE A 16 11.38 8.13 15.21
C PHE A 16 11.53 9.53 14.61
N LYS A 17 12.67 9.81 14.03
CA LYS A 17 12.99 11.08 13.36
C LYS A 17 13.35 10.80 11.92
N PHE A 18 12.89 11.65 11.02
CA PHE A 18 13.19 11.54 9.60
C PHE A 18 13.71 12.86 9.04
N THR A 19 14.42 12.77 7.91
CA THR A 19 15.07 13.93 7.27
C THR A 19 14.15 14.74 6.36
N TYR A 20 13.02 14.15 5.91
CA TYR A 20 12.03 14.85 5.10
C TYR A 20 11.41 16.02 5.87
N LYS A 21 11.45 17.21 5.26
CA LYS A 21 10.86 18.43 5.85
C LYS A 21 9.37 18.48 5.51
N ALA A 22 8.57 17.85 6.33
CA ALA A 22 7.12 17.87 6.22
C ALA A 22 6.52 19.15 6.83
N ALA A 23 5.34 19.56 6.37
CA ALA A 23 4.55 20.55 7.09
C ALA A 23 4.10 19.98 8.44
N ARG A 24 3.88 20.82 9.46
CA ARG A 24 3.60 20.40 10.85
C ARG A 24 2.51 19.31 10.98
N PHE A 25 1.41 19.44 10.24
CA PHE A 25 0.34 18.44 10.27
C PHE A 25 0.73 17.14 9.58
N GLU A 26 1.51 17.23 8.51
CA GLU A 26 2.02 16.08 7.78
C GLU A 26 3.06 15.33 8.60
N GLU A 27 3.93 16.04 9.30
CA GLU A 27 4.93 15.45 10.19
C GLU A 27 4.28 14.63 11.30
N ALA A 28 3.32 15.20 12.03
CA ALA A 28 2.58 14.51 13.08
C ALA A 28 1.85 13.27 12.56
N TRP A 29 1.23 13.38 11.38
CA TRP A 29 0.55 12.27 10.74
C TRP A 29 1.52 11.17 10.29
N LEU A 30 2.69 11.52 9.73
CA LEU A 30 3.72 10.56 9.35
C LEU A 30 4.30 9.84 10.57
N LEU A 31 4.58 10.56 11.65
CA LEU A 31 5.05 9.96 12.90
C LEU A 31 4.03 8.95 13.44
N ASP A 32 2.76 9.33 13.53
CA ASP A 32 1.70 8.41 13.98
C ASP A 32 1.58 7.17 13.08
N SER A 33 1.71 7.34 11.76
CA SER A 33 1.55 6.26 10.78
C SER A 33 2.77 5.33 10.67
N LEU A 34 3.99 5.84 10.83
CA LEU A 34 5.22 5.13 10.49
C LEU A 34 6.10 4.78 11.71
N ASN A 35 5.77 5.29 12.91
CA ASN A 35 6.56 5.06 14.11
C ASN A 35 6.70 3.56 14.44
N GLU A 36 5.64 2.78 14.25
CA GLU A 36 5.66 1.34 14.49
C GLU A 36 6.49 0.58 13.45
N ILE A 37 6.40 0.98 12.16
CA ILE A 37 7.23 0.44 11.07
C ILE A 37 8.71 0.72 11.35
N ALA A 38 9.05 1.93 11.82
CA ALA A 38 10.41 2.29 12.19
C ALA A 38 10.88 1.55 13.46
N GLY A 39 9.99 1.39 14.44
CA GLY A 39 10.27 0.60 15.66
C GLY A 39 10.58 -0.88 15.38
N GLN A 40 10.01 -1.45 14.33
CA GLN A 40 10.34 -2.79 13.84
C GLN A 40 11.58 -2.83 12.94
N GLN A 41 12.28 -1.71 12.79
CA GLN A 41 13.47 -1.58 11.94
C GLN A 41 13.21 -1.89 10.46
N LEU A 42 12.00 -1.69 9.99
CA LEU A 42 11.63 -1.86 8.58
C LEU A 42 12.04 -0.64 7.74
N ILE A 43 11.95 0.55 8.33
CA ILE A 43 12.50 1.78 7.74
C ILE A 43 13.41 2.50 8.76
N SER A 44 14.37 3.26 8.25
CA SER A 44 15.29 4.09 9.06
C SER A 44 15.10 5.59 8.84
N ASP A 45 14.52 6.00 7.71
CA ASP A 45 14.30 7.40 7.38
C ASP A 45 13.17 7.58 6.36
N VAL A 46 12.49 8.71 6.39
CA VAL A 46 11.62 9.19 5.31
C VAL A 46 12.38 10.29 4.57
N LEU A 47 12.67 10.08 3.29
CA LEU A 47 13.55 10.93 2.49
C LEU A 47 12.81 12.04 1.76
N ARG A 48 11.67 11.71 1.14
CA ARG A 48 10.84 12.66 0.39
C ARG A 48 9.45 12.12 0.10
N LYS A 49 8.53 13.01 -0.21
CA LYS A 49 7.25 12.66 -0.80
C LYS A 49 7.42 12.38 -2.29
N VAL A 50 6.92 11.24 -2.76
CA VAL A 50 6.93 10.82 -4.17
C VAL A 50 5.66 11.27 -4.87
N LYS A 51 4.50 10.97 -4.28
CA LYS A 51 3.19 11.28 -4.86
C LYS A 51 2.20 11.68 -3.76
N ALA A 52 1.40 12.71 -4.02
CA ALA A 52 0.28 13.08 -3.17
C ALA A 52 -1.03 12.71 -3.89
N GLY A 53 -1.81 11.83 -3.29
CA GLY A 53 -3.14 11.43 -3.79
C GLY A 53 -4.26 11.90 -2.87
N LYS A 54 -5.50 11.68 -3.30
CA LYS A 54 -6.71 11.98 -2.51
C LYS A 54 -6.88 11.02 -1.35
N GLU A 55 -6.52 9.76 -1.51
CA GLU A 55 -6.71 8.68 -0.55
C GLU A 55 -5.45 8.40 0.26
N ALA A 56 -4.29 8.46 -0.37
CA ALA A 56 -2.99 8.20 0.24
C ALA A 56 -1.91 9.11 -0.34
N SER A 57 -0.80 9.23 0.38
CA SER A 57 0.45 9.80 -0.14
C SER A 57 1.53 8.72 -0.10
N VAL A 58 2.42 8.74 -1.10
CA VAL A 58 3.54 7.81 -1.20
C VAL A 58 4.83 8.55 -0.84
N TYR A 59 5.62 7.96 0.03
CA TYR A 59 6.89 8.49 0.50
C TYR A 59 8.02 7.53 0.16
N LEU A 60 9.15 8.09 -0.29
CA LEU A 60 10.40 7.37 -0.42
C LEU A 60 11.03 7.26 0.97
N CYS A 61 11.32 6.03 1.37
CA CYS A 61 11.95 5.72 2.64
C CYS A 61 13.28 5.00 2.42
N ARG A 62 14.21 5.21 3.34
CA ARG A 62 15.38 4.36 3.48
C ARG A 62 14.98 3.12 4.26
N SER A 63 15.39 1.95 3.81
CA SER A 63 15.14 0.69 4.54
C SER A 63 15.79 0.70 5.92
N GLY A 64 15.24 -0.06 6.82
CA GLY A 64 15.83 -0.41 8.09
C GLY A 64 16.68 -1.70 7.99
N ALA A 65 17.23 -2.12 9.12
CA ALA A 65 18.10 -3.28 9.17
C ALA A 65 17.38 -4.62 8.91
N SER A 66 16.06 -4.66 9.02
CA SER A 66 15.25 -5.87 8.86
C SER A 66 14.92 -6.20 7.39
N ILE A 67 15.23 -5.32 6.45
CA ILE A 67 14.87 -5.47 5.03
C ILE A 67 16.12 -5.37 4.16
N ASP A 68 16.36 -6.39 3.34
CA ASP A 68 17.42 -6.38 2.33
C ASP A 68 16.95 -5.63 1.06
N ALA A 69 16.85 -4.33 1.18
CA ALA A 69 16.60 -3.38 0.10
C ALA A 69 17.13 -2.02 0.56
N ARG A 70 17.54 -1.15 -0.37
CA ARG A 70 18.05 0.18 -0.02
C ARG A 70 16.94 1.21 0.14
N LEU A 71 15.95 1.16 -0.72
CA LEU A 71 14.85 2.11 -0.81
C LEU A 71 13.51 1.40 -0.81
N LEU A 72 12.53 2.00 -0.15
CA LEU A 72 11.18 1.49 -0.02
C LEU A 72 10.17 2.60 -0.30
N ALA A 73 8.98 2.22 -0.73
CA ALA A 73 7.84 3.10 -0.83
C ALA A 73 6.88 2.85 0.35
N ALA A 74 6.60 3.89 1.13
CA ALA A 74 5.55 3.88 2.13
C ALA A 74 4.31 4.57 1.59
N LYS A 75 3.24 3.81 1.31
CA LYS A 75 1.93 4.33 0.94
C LYS A 75 1.13 4.56 2.23
N VAL A 76 0.96 5.82 2.62
CA VAL A 76 0.31 6.22 3.88
C VAL A 76 -1.07 6.78 3.57
N TYR A 77 -2.09 6.11 4.10
CA TYR A 77 -3.49 6.43 3.83
C TYR A 77 -3.99 7.54 4.75
N ARG A 78 -4.68 8.50 4.17
CA ARG A 78 -5.26 9.62 4.91
C ARG A 78 -6.39 9.13 5.81
N PRO A 79 -6.58 9.73 7.00
CA PRO A 79 -7.75 9.48 7.83
C PRO A 79 -9.03 9.66 7.02
N ARG A 80 -10.03 8.81 7.26
CA ARG A 80 -11.29 8.81 6.51
C ARG A 80 -12.03 10.17 6.56
N THR A 81 -11.91 10.89 7.65
CA THR A 81 -12.48 12.24 7.81
C THR A 81 -11.99 13.23 6.76
N LEU A 82 -10.86 12.96 6.12
CA LEU A 82 -10.25 13.79 5.07
C LEU A 82 -10.47 13.24 3.66
N ARG A 83 -11.21 12.13 3.51
CA ARG A 83 -11.49 11.50 2.22
C ARG A 83 -12.92 11.75 1.75
N ASN A 84 -13.08 12.00 0.46
CA ASN A 84 -14.38 12.10 -0.17
C ASN A 84 -14.67 10.82 -0.97
N LEU A 85 -15.10 9.76 -0.26
CA LEU A 85 -15.32 8.43 -0.83
C LEU A 85 -16.76 8.30 -1.37
N LYS A 86 -17.12 9.06 -2.40
CA LYS A 86 -18.48 9.01 -2.97
C LYS A 86 -18.84 7.65 -3.60
N ASN A 87 -17.87 6.86 -4.07
CA ASN A 87 -18.09 5.60 -4.81
C ASN A 87 -17.60 4.35 -4.09
N ASP A 88 -17.15 4.46 -2.85
CA ASP A 88 -16.54 3.36 -2.08
C ASP A 88 -17.48 2.13 -1.90
N ALA A 89 -18.80 2.35 -1.94
CA ALA A 89 -19.78 1.27 -1.81
C ALA A 89 -19.74 0.26 -2.99
N ILE A 90 -19.44 0.71 -4.20
CA ILE A 90 -19.45 -0.12 -5.42
C ILE A 90 -18.30 -1.12 -5.36
N TYR A 91 -17.11 -0.69 -4.92
CA TYR A 91 -15.90 -1.54 -4.86
C TYR A 91 -15.87 -2.49 -3.67
N ARG A 92 -16.88 -2.45 -2.77
CA ARG A 92 -17.00 -3.34 -1.61
C ARG A 92 -17.99 -4.47 -1.79
N THR A 93 -18.82 -4.42 -2.84
CA THR A 93 -19.75 -5.50 -3.13
C THR A 93 -18.96 -6.79 -3.35
N GLY A 94 -19.29 -7.85 -2.62
CA GLY A 94 -18.61 -9.15 -2.70
C GLY A 94 -17.29 -9.28 -1.93
N ARG A 95 -16.79 -8.21 -1.25
CA ARG A 95 -15.58 -8.31 -0.44
C ARG A 95 -15.88 -8.78 0.99
N THR A 96 -15.07 -9.71 1.49
CA THR A 96 -15.03 -10.06 2.92
C THR A 96 -14.25 -8.96 3.66
N ASP A 97 -14.78 -8.47 4.79
CA ASP A 97 -14.04 -7.55 5.65
C ASP A 97 -12.87 -8.30 6.32
N LEU A 98 -11.68 -7.69 6.30
CA LEU A 98 -10.45 -8.26 6.83
C LEU A 98 -9.99 -7.49 8.06
N SER A 99 -9.32 -8.19 8.98
CA SER A 99 -8.54 -7.62 10.06
C SER A 99 -7.18 -7.11 9.57
N GLU A 100 -6.41 -6.47 10.44
CA GLU A 100 -5.09 -5.92 10.10
C GLU A 100 -4.08 -7.00 9.66
N ASP A 101 -4.23 -8.22 10.18
CA ASP A 101 -3.43 -9.40 9.79
C ASP A 101 -3.94 -10.11 8.52
N GLY A 102 -4.92 -9.54 7.82
CA GLY A 102 -5.49 -10.10 6.60
C GLY A 102 -6.48 -11.24 6.83
N ALA A 103 -6.81 -11.61 8.07
CA ALA A 103 -7.80 -12.62 8.36
C ALA A 103 -9.23 -12.07 8.20
N ALA A 104 -10.16 -12.93 7.77
CA ALA A 104 -11.55 -12.52 7.64
C ALA A 104 -12.19 -12.20 9.00
N LEU A 105 -12.96 -11.11 9.06
CA LEU A 105 -13.68 -10.69 10.26
C LEU A 105 -14.98 -11.48 10.41
N TYR A 106 -15.05 -12.35 11.40
CA TYR A 106 -16.23 -13.18 11.71
C TYR A 106 -16.86 -12.85 13.07
N ARG A 107 -16.22 -12.05 13.92
CA ARG A 107 -16.78 -11.72 15.22
C ARG A 107 -18.06 -10.92 15.05
N GLU A 108 -19.15 -11.41 15.59
CA GLU A 108 -20.47 -10.79 15.48
C GLU A 108 -20.45 -9.31 15.94
N ALA A 109 -19.68 -8.98 16.98
CA ALA A 109 -19.53 -7.62 17.49
C ALA A 109 -18.91 -6.69 16.43
N ASP A 110 -17.89 -7.15 15.70
CA ASP A 110 -17.18 -6.37 14.67
C ASP A 110 -18.09 -6.18 13.44
N VAL A 111 -18.73 -7.26 12.99
CA VAL A 111 -19.70 -7.22 11.88
C VAL A 111 -20.86 -6.27 12.19
N ASN A 112 -21.42 -6.36 13.42
CA ASN A 112 -22.47 -5.46 13.86
C ASN A 112 -22.02 -3.99 13.94
N ALA A 113 -20.78 -3.75 14.40
CA ALA A 113 -20.21 -2.41 14.44
C ALA A 113 -20.06 -1.80 13.03
N ILE A 114 -19.63 -2.62 12.06
CA ILE A 114 -19.53 -2.25 10.64
C ILE A 114 -20.90 -1.92 10.06
N ILE A 115 -21.89 -2.80 10.25
CA ILE A 115 -23.28 -2.63 9.76
C ILE A 115 -23.90 -1.35 10.32
N LYS A 116 -23.75 -1.14 11.64
CA LYS A 116 -24.30 0.04 12.34
C LYS A 116 -23.51 1.31 12.11
N ARG A 117 -22.39 1.24 11.38
CA ARG A 117 -21.51 2.39 11.10
C ARG A 117 -21.10 3.15 12.35
N THR A 118 -20.79 2.43 13.42
CA THR A 118 -20.23 3.03 14.63
C THR A 118 -18.83 3.58 14.34
N LYS A 119 -18.29 4.46 15.18
CA LYS A 119 -16.92 4.97 15.02
C LYS A 119 -15.92 3.82 14.92
N TYR A 120 -16.03 2.80 15.78
CA TYR A 120 -15.23 1.59 15.75
C TYR A 120 -15.43 0.78 14.45
N GLY A 121 -16.68 0.58 14.01
CA GLY A 121 -16.97 -0.10 12.74
C GLY A 121 -16.42 0.63 11.51
N GLU A 122 -16.36 1.95 11.55
CA GLU A 122 -15.76 2.75 10.49
C GLU A 122 -14.21 2.65 10.48
N GLU A 123 -13.58 2.50 11.66
CA GLU A 123 -12.14 2.21 11.79
C GLU A 123 -11.83 0.81 11.24
N LEU A 124 -12.61 -0.22 11.63
CA LEU A 124 -12.49 -1.57 11.08
C LEU A 124 -12.60 -1.60 9.55
N ARG A 125 -13.57 -0.90 8.98
CA ARG A 125 -13.75 -0.78 7.52
C ARG A 125 -12.56 -0.14 6.85
N HIS A 126 -11.95 0.84 7.49
CA HIS A 126 -10.76 1.49 6.96
C HIS A 126 -9.56 0.54 6.93
N THR A 127 -9.32 -0.15 8.04
CA THR A 127 -8.28 -1.16 8.15
C THR A 127 -8.51 -2.29 7.15
N SER A 128 -9.72 -2.81 7.06
CA SER A 128 -10.10 -3.86 6.10
C SER A 128 -9.82 -3.47 4.66
N TRP A 129 -10.10 -2.22 4.29
CA TRP A 129 -9.84 -1.73 2.94
C TRP A 129 -8.34 -1.70 2.61
N ILE A 130 -7.48 -1.30 3.55
CA ILE A 130 -6.02 -1.31 3.40
C ILE A 130 -5.51 -2.75 3.37
N ALA A 131 -6.01 -3.61 4.27
CA ALA A 131 -5.66 -5.02 4.33
C ALA A 131 -6.00 -5.76 3.01
N TYR A 132 -7.13 -5.43 2.40
CA TYR A 132 -7.52 -6.00 1.12
C TYR A 132 -6.56 -5.62 -0.02
N GLU A 133 -6.08 -4.38 -0.04
CA GLU A 133 -5.05 -3.95 -1.00
C GLU A 133 -3.73 -4.68 -0.73
N PHE A 134 -3.30 -4.75 0.52
CA PHE A 134 -2.05 -5.40 0.90
C PHE A 134 -2.05 -6.90 0.57
N THR A 135 -3.08 -7.64 0.98
CA THR A 135 -3.21 -9.07 0.68
C THR A 135 -3.35 -9.35 -0.81
N THR A 136 -3.92 -8.42 -1.56
CA THR A 136 -3.93 -8.50 -3.03
C THR A 136 -2.52 -8.38 -3.60
N LEU A 137 -1.71 -7.42 -3.12
CA LEU A 137 -0.31 -7.28 -3.54
C LEU A 137 0.49 -8.55 -3.20
N GLU A 138 0.34 -9.10 -1.99
CA GLU A 138 1.01 -10.35 -1.60
C GLU A 138 0.65 -11.51 -2.53
N LYS A 139 -0.64 -11.69 -2.80
CA LYS A 139 -1.15 -12.76 -3.66
C LYS A 139 -0.63 -12.62 -5.09
N LEU A 140 -0.67 -11.43 -5.65
CA LEU A 140 -0.21 -11.15 -7.02
C LEU A 140 1.31 -11.26 -7.15
N TYR A 141 2.06 -10.74 -6.17
CA TYR A 141 3.51 -10.88 -6.14
C TYR A 141 3.95 -12.35 -6.07
N ALA A 142 3.31 -13.14 -5.20
CA ALA A 142 3.57 -14.57 -5.10
C ALA A 142 3.22 -15.34 -6.38
N ALA A 143 2.24 -14.86 -7.15
CA ALA A 143 1.86 -15.41 -8.46
C ALA A 143 2.81 -14.99 -9.60
N GLY A 144 3.79 -14.13 -9.35
CA GLY A 144 4.74 -13.64 -10.34
C GLY A 144 4.20 -12.50 -11.23
N ALA A 145 3.18 -11.79 -10.78
CA ALA A 145 2.72 -10.57 -11.45
C ALA A 145 3.71 -9.42 -11.23
N ASP A 146 3.76 -8.51 -12.19
CA ASP A 146 4.58 -7.29 -12.13
C ASP A 146 3.93 -6.26 -11.21
N VAL A 147 4.06 -6.46 -9.92
CA VAL A 147 3.58 -5.58 -8.86
C VAL A 147 4.72 -5.31 -7.87
N PRO A 148 4.71 -4.18 -7.14
CA PRO A 148 5.74 -3.93 -6.13
C PRO A 148 5.76 -5.04 -5.09
N LYS A 149 6.95 -5.51 -4.70
CA LYS A 149 7.08 -6.46 -3.60
C LYS A 149 6.50 -5.86 -2.32
N PRO A 150 5.50 -6.47 -1.68
CA PRO A 150 4.98 -6.03 -0.40
C PRO A 150 5.93 -6.47 0.72
N TYR A 151 6.11 -5.64 1.75
CA TYR A 151 6.94 -5.94 2.91
C TYR A 151 6.14 -5.97 4.21
N ALA A 152 5.28 -4.97 4.44
CA ALA A 152 4.49 -4.88 5.66
C ALA A 152 3.26 -3.99 5.46
N MET A 153 2.22 -4.29 6.22
CA MET A 153 1.10 -3.39 6.47
C MET A 153 1.00 -3.16 7.97
N LEU A 154 0.98 -1.90 8.40
CA LEU A 154 0.81 -1.53 9.81
C LEU A 154 -0.06 -0.28 9.89
N LYS A 155 -1.06 -0.30 10.75
CA LYS A 155 -2.04 0.80 10.91
C LYS A 155 -2.66 1.23 9.58
N ASN A 156 -2.31 2.43 9.13
CA ASN A 156 -2.81 3.07 7.91
C ASN A 156 -1.73 3.18 6.83
N SER A 157 -0.76 2.27 6.80
CA SER A 157 0.33 2.33 5.83
C SER A 157 0.70 0.96 5.28
N ILE A 158 1.07 0.93 3.99
CA ILE A 158 1.64 -0.21 3.30
C ILE A 158 3.09 0.13 2.94
N LEU A 159 4.01 -0.74 3.34
CA LEU A 159 5.41 -0.68 2.97
C LEU A 159 5.66 -1.67 1.83
N MET A 160 6.22 -1.18 0.73
CA MET A 160 6.46 -1.97 -0.48
C MET A 160 7.72 -1.51 -1.19
N GLU A 161 8.12 -2.26 -2.19
CA GLU A 161 9.22 -1.94 -3.08
C GLU A 161 9.04 -0.54 -3.70
N TYR A 162 10.13 0.20 -3.75
CA TYR A 162 10.20 1.45 -4.48
C TYR A 162 10.72 1.20 -5.89
N ILE A 163 9.95 1.61 -6.89
CA ILE A 163 10.35 1.50 -8.30
C ILE A 163 10.95 2.83 -8.74
N GLY A 164 12.21 2.80 -9.16
CA GLY A 164 13.00 3.98 -9.52
C GLY A 164 14.39 3.95 -8.91
N ASP A 165 15.10 5.08 -8.96
CA ASP A 165 16.40 5.27 -8.33
C ASP A 165 16.37 6.37 -7.24
N ASP A 166 17.53 6.70 -6.68
CA ASP A 166 17.66 7.72 -5.62
C ASP A 166 17.19 9.11 -6.05
N GLY A 167 17.38 9.44 -7.32
CA GLY A 167 17.06 10.75 -7.86
C GLY A 167 15.60 10.86 -8.29
N MET A 168 15.05 9.79 -8.87
CA MET A 168 13.79 9.86 -9.60
C MET A 168 12.91 8.61 -9.40
N PRO A 169 11.60 8.78 -9.11
CA PRO A 169 10.65 7.68 -9.16
C PRO A 169 10.43 7.24 -10.60
N ALA A 170 10.11 5.96 -10.80
CA ALA A 170 9.65 5.47 -12.08
C ALA A 170 8.46 6.32 -12.56
N PRO A 171 8.48 6.81 -13.81
CA PRO A 171 7.36 7.52 -14.39
C PRO A 171 6.16 6.60 -14.60
N VAL A 172 4.96 7.16 -14.64
CA VAL A 172 3.77 6.44 -15.11
C VAL A 172 3.86 6.23 -16.62
N LEU A 173 3.37 5.10 -17.10
CA LEU A 173 3.44 4.72 -18.52
C LEU A 173 2.80 5.78 -19.43
N ASN A 174 1.77 6.48 -18.96
CA ASN A 174 1.13 7.58 -19.70
C ASN A 174 2.05 8.76 -20.00
N SER A 175 3.14 8.92 -19.28
CA SER A 175 4.12 10.02 -19.48
C SER A 175 5.36 9.60 -20.28
N VAL A 176 5.41 8.34 -20.74
CA VAL A 176 6.55 7.79 -21.49
C VAL A 176 6.21 7.70 -22.96
N THR A 177 7.17 8.05 -23.81
CA THR A 177 7.08 7.79 -25.25
C THR A 177 7.84 6.52 -25.55
N LEU A 178 7.16 5.53 -26.11
CA LEU A 178 7.71 4.21 -26.43
C LEU A 178 7.88 4.06 -27.94
N GLU A 179 8.91 3.35 -28.34
CA GLU A 179 9.03 2.86 -29.70
C GLU A 179 8.00 1.72 -29.95
N ARG A 180 7.63 1.51 -31.21
CA ARG A 180 6.54 0.59 -31.56
C ARG A 180 6.77 -0.84 -31.08
N ASP A 181 7.99 -1.33 -31.22
CA ASP A 181 8.32 -2.71 -30.88
C ASP A 181 8.35 -2.90 -29.34
N GLU A 182 8.86 -1.91 -28.63
CA GLU A 182 8.82 -1.85 -27.17
C GLU A 182 7.38 -1.79 -26.64
N ALA A 183 6.56 -0.90 -27.21
CA ALA A 183 5.14 -0.78 -26.84
C ALA A 183 4.39 -2.12 -27.03
N ARG A 184 4.73 -2.90 -28.05
CA ARG A 184 4.15 -4.22 -28.28
C ARG A 184 4.57 -5.23 -27.21
N GLN A 185 5.84 -5.28 -26.85
CA GLN A 185 6.34 -6.15 -25.80
C GLN A 185 5.70 -5.83 -24.43
N LEU A 186 5.61 -4.53 -24.10
CA LEU A 186 4.97 -4.11 -22.86
C LEU A 186 3.46 -4.38 -22.85
N PHE A 187 2.78 -4.28 -24.00
CA PHE A 187 1.39 -4.67 -24.12
C PHE A 187 1.19 -6.17 -23.83
N ASP A 188 2.04 -7.03 -24.39
CA ASP A 188 1.99 -8.47 -24.11
C ASP A 188 2.23 -8.75 -22.62
N ARG A 189 3.09 -7.96 -21.98
CA ARG A 189 3.34 -8.02 -20.54
C ARG A 189 2.12 -7.59 -19.71
N VAL A 190 1.40 -6.54 -20.15
CA VAL A 190 0.12 -6.14 -19.52
C VAL A 190 -0.90 -7.27 -19.62
N ILE A 191 -1.03 -7.91 -20.79
CA ILE A 191 -1.95 -9.06 -20.98
C ILE A 191 -1.60 -10.23 -20.05
N LEU A 192 -0.31 -10.53 -19.89
CA LEU A 192 0.14 -11.54 -18.93
C LEU A 192 -0.31 -11.20 -17.51
N ASN A 193 -0.10 -9.97 -17.07
CA ASN A 193 -0.53 -9.52 -15.75
C ASN A 193 -2.05 -9.57 -15.56
N LEU A 194 -2.83 -9.20 -16.57
CA LEU A 194 -4.30 -9.35 -16.53
C LEU A 194 -4.73 -10.81 -16.34
N ASN A 195 -4.07 -11.73 -17.04
CA ASN A 195 -4.32 -13.17 -16.85
C ASN A 195 -3.99 -13.62 -15.41
N LEU A 196 -2.86 -13.16 -14.85
CA LEU A 196 -2.48 -13.47 -13.48
C LEU A 196 -3.48 -12.88 -12.46
N LEU A 197 -3.99 -11.67 -12.69
CA LEU A 197 -5.04 -11.09 -11.86
C LEU A 197 -6.29 -11.99 -11.87
N LEU A 198 -6.79 -12.37 -13.05
CA LEU A 198 -7.99 -13.20 -13.19
C LEU A 198 -7.80 -14.59 -12.58
N GLN A 199 -6.66 -15.25 -12.80
CA GLN A 199 -6.32 -16.55 -12.19
C GLN A 199 -6.28 -16.47 -10.65
N ASN A 200 -5.99 -15.30 -10.10
CA ASN A 200 -5.97 -15.05 -8.68
C ASN A 200 -7.28 -14.44 -8.15
N GLU A 201 -8.36 -14.49 -8.93
CA GLU A 201 -9.67 -13.97 -8.58
C GLU A 201 -9.62 -12.46 -8.24
N ARG A 202 -8.90 -11.70 -9.05
CA ARG A 202 -8.76 -10.23 -8.90
C ARG A 202 -9.02 -9.52 -10.22
N ILE A 203 -9.77 -8.44 -10.14
CA ILE A 203 -9.93 -7.46 -11.22
C ILE A 203 -9.45 -6.12 -10.66
N HIS A 204 -8.54 -5.45 -11.34
CA HIS A 204 -7.91 -4.21 -10.84
C HIS A 204 -8.93 -3.09 -10.54
N GLY A 205 -9.97 -3.00 -11.35
CA GLY A 205 -11.05 -2.02 -11.17
C GLY A 205 -10.73 -0.61 -11.67
N ASP A 206 -9.44 -0.24 -11.80
CA ASP A 206 -8.98 1.08 -12.28
C ASP A 206 -7.67 0.98 -13.08
N LEU A 207 -7.48 -0.10 -13.85
CA LEU A 207 -6.26 -0.25 -14.65
C LEU A 207 -6.23 0.76 -15.79
N SER A 208 -5.18 1.55 -15.80
CA SER A 208 -4.90 2.53 -16.85
C SER A 208 -3.39 2.81 -16.92
N ALA A 209 -2.92 3.49 -17.96
CA ALA A 209 -1.53 3.87 -18.07
C ALA A 209 -1.03 4.83 -16.95
N TYR A 210 -1.94 5.36 -16.12
CA TYR A 210 -1.60 6.13 -14.91
C TYR A 210 -1.31 5.24 -13.69
N ASN A 211 -1.74 3.96 -13.74
CA ASN A 211 -1.55 2.97 -12.69
C ASN A 211 -0.58 1.86 -13.12
N ILE A 212 0.26 2.16 -14.09
CA ILE A 212 1.40 1.34 -14.54
C ILE A 212 2.64 2.23 -14.49
N LEU A 213 3.66 1.80 -13.77
CA LEU A 213 4.98 2.41 -13.79
C LEU A 213 5.80 1.78 -14.90
N TYR A 214 6.71 2.56 -15.50
CA TYR A 214 7.70 2.09 -16.47
C TYR A 214 9.10 2.38 -15.91
N TRP A 215 9.95 1.36 -15.84
CA TRP A 215 11.31 1.51 -15.37
C TRP A 215 12.23 0.49 -16.02
N ASP A 216 13.31 0.97 -16.62
CA ASP A 216 14.38 0.14 -17.19
C ASP A 216 13.89 -0.95 -18.18
N GLY A 217 12.91 -0.62 -19.01
CA GLY A 217 12.33 -1.54 -20.01
C GLY A 217 11.19 -2.43 -19.49
N ASP A 218 10.86 -2.35 -18.19
CA ASP A 218 9.82 -3.16 -17.57
C ASP A 218 8.65 -2.31 -17.07
N ILE A 219 7.53 -2.98 -16.78
CA ILE A 219 6.34 -2.35 -16.20
C ILE A 219 6.07 -2.87 -14.79
N THR A 220 5.39 -2.04 -13.99
CA THR A 220 4.90 -2.43 -12.66
C THR A 220 3.49 -1.87 -12.46
N LEU A 221 2.52 -2.75 -12.22
CA LEU A 221 1.15 -2.37 -11.90
C LEU A 221 1.06 -1.89 -10.46
N ILE A 222 0.40 -0.75 -10.24
CA ILE A 222 0.25 -0.13 -8.93
C ILE A 222 -1.20 0.29 -8.68
N ASP A 223 -1.50 0.56 -7.41
CA ASP A 223 -2.75 1.20 -6.95
C ASP A 223 -3.97 0.28 -7.03
N PHE A 224 -4.09 -0.66 -6.08
CA PHE A 224 -5.12 -1.71 -5.98
C PHE A 224 -6.29 -1.42 -5.02
N PRO A 225 -6.62 -0.19 -4.60
CA PRO A 225 -7.69 0.06 -3.64
C PRO A 225 -9.07 -0.30 -4.19
N GLN A 226 -9.23 -0.31 -5.53
CA GLN A 226 -10.49 -0.59 -6.23
C GLN A 226 -10.60 -2.03 -6.72
N VAL A 227 -9.66 -2.90 -6.37
CA VAL A 227 -9.66 -4.29 -6.82
C VAL A 227 -10.93 -5.02 -6.33
N VAL A 228 -11.54 -5.80 -7.20
CA VAL A 228 -12.74 -6.62 -6.90
C VAL A 228 -12.49 -8.07 -7.26
N SER A 229 -13.29 -8.98 -6.67
CA SER A 229 -13.34 -10.38 -7.13
C SER A 229 -14.23 -10.49 -8.37
N PRO A 230 -13.89 -11.30 -9.38
CA PRO A 230 -14.83 -11.70 -10.41
C PRO A 230 -15.98 -12.48 -9.74
N GLU A 231 -17.23 -12.19 -10.15
CA GLU A 231 -18.40 -12.97 -9.76
C GLU A 231 -18.45 -14.27 -10.54
#